data_0bb86446251c80c6c94bd66b94265b59
#
_entry.id   0bb86446251c80c6c94bd66b94265b59
#
_cell.length_a   1.000
_cell.length_b   1.000
_cell.length_c   1.000
_cell.angle_alpha   90.00
_cell.angle_beta   90.00
_cell.angle_gamma   90.00
#
_symmetry.space_group_name_H-M   'P 1'
#
loop_
_entity.id
_entity.type
_entity.pdbx_description
1 polymer ?
#
loop_
_entity_poly.entity_id
_entity_poly.type
_entity_poly.pdbx_seq_one_letter_code
_entity_poly.pdbx_strand_id
1 'polypeptide(L)'
;GLQLIDQLFSGSGNMTGQTIVMFVSAMCAVSREELEEPIFAGLELILLQRLVETVHHNLNRIRMVWSRLWAATSTHLIGAGCEDSVEIAMYSIDALRHIVFKLLEHQELSNFKFQEEALKPFAAIMRQCELNQVHVFAIQCILQVVSAHNARLQSGWRSILCCVKIALRNEAVEVVDAALHILKQSWSCLL
;
A
#
# COMPACT_ATOMS: atom_id res chain seq x y z
N GLY A 1 20.76 -22.83 -2.74
CA GLY A 1 19.32 -22.56 -3.06
C GLY A 1 18.90 -21.14 -2.74
N LEU A 2 19.14 -20.66 -1.53
CA LEU A 2 18.70 -19.32 -1.05
C LEU A 2 19.29 -18.17 -1.88
N GLN A 3 20.58 -18.21 -2.22
CA GLN A 3 21.22 -17.16 -3.04
C GLN A 3 20.59 -16.99 -4.42
N LEU A 4 20.13 -18.10 -5.06
CA LEU A 4 19.46 -18.04 -6.35
C LEU A 4 18.06 -17.39 -6.25
N ILE A 5 17.38 -17.65 -5.15
CA ILE A 5 16.08 -17.05 -4.87
C ILE A 5 16.24 -15.54 -4.65
N ASP A 6 17.20 -15.10 -3.85
CA ASP A 6 17.49 -13.68 -3.63
C ASP A 6 17.91 -12.97 -4.92
N GLN A 7 18.68 -13.64 -5.80
CA GLN A 7 19.04 -13.13 -7.13
C GLN A 7 17.83 -12.97 -8.05
N LEU A 8 16.82 -13.85 -7.95
CA LEU A 8 15.59 -13.75 -8.72
C LEU A 8 14.81 -12.48 -8.35
N PHE A 9 14.64 -12.22 -7.06
CA PHE A 9 13.90 -11.03 -6.58
C PHE A 9 14.66 -9.74 -6.88
N SER A 10 15.95 -9.67 -6.57
CA SER A 10 16.77 -8.47 -6.86
C SER A 10 16.96 -8.23 -8.36
N GLY A 11 17.01 -9.31 -9.18
CA GLY A 11 17.09 -9.25 -10.62
C GLY A 11 15.76 -8.94 -11.33
N SER A 12 14.66 -8.83 -10.58
CA SER A 12 13.31 -8.59 -11.13
C SER A 12 13.22 -7.29 -11.94
N GLY A 13 14.04 -6.28 -11.61
CA GLY A 13 14.14 -5.03 -12.35
C GLY A 13 14.56 -5.19 -13.82
N ASN A 14 15.24 -6.30 -14.16
CA ASN A 14 15.70 -6.62 -15.52
C ASN A 14 14.69 -7.44 -16.33
N MET A 15 13.60 -7.89 -15.72
CA MET A 15 12.56 -8.65 -16.41
C MET A 15 11.83 -7.79 -17.45
N THR A 16 11.29 -8.41 -18.51
CA THR A 16 10.41 -7.69 -19.46
C THR A 16 9.14 -7.21 -18.75
N GLY A 17 8.45 -6.22 -19.32
CA GLY A 17 7.20 -5.70 -18.74
C GLY A 17 6.12 -6.76 -18.56
N GLN A 18 6.00 -7.72 -19.49
CA GLN A 18 5.06 -8.83 -19.40
C GLN A 18 5.50 -9.83 -18.33
N THR A 19 6.77 -10.19 -18.30
CA THR A 19 7.31 -11.18 -17.36
C THR A 19 7.17 -10.72 -15.92
N ILE A 20 7.49 -9.45 -15.62
CA ILE A 20 7.37 -8.94 -14.24
C ILE A 20 5.93 -8.92 -13.76
N VAL A 21 4.96 -8.57 -14.61
CA VAL A 21 3.53 -8.61 -14.23
C VAL A 21 3.09 -10.03 -13.93
N MET A 22 3.48 -11.01 -14.76
CA MET A 22 3.18 -12.43 -14.50
C MET A 22 3.85 -12.93 -13.22
N PHE A 23 5.11 -12.55 -12.99
CA PHE A 23 5.86 -12.93 -11.80
C PHE A 23 5.21 -12.39 -10.51
N VAL A 24 4.87 -11.10 -10.47
CA VAL A 24 4.19 -10.49 -9.33
C VAL A 24 2.80 -11.09 -9.13
N SER A 25 2.04 -11.36 -10.19
CA SER A 25 0.73 -12.00 -10.09
C SER A 25 0.84 -13.41 -9.49
N ALA A 26 1.84 -14.18 -9.88
CA ALA A 26 2.09 -15.50 -9.31
C ALA A 26 2.49 -15.41 -7.82
N MET A 27 3.36 -14.46 -7.46
CA MET A 27 3.71 -14.21 -6.05
C MET A 27 2.47 -13.86 -5.20
N CYS A 28 1.59 -13.00 -5.71
CA CYS A 28 0.34 -12.65 -5.03
C CYS A 28 -0.58 -13.87 -4.84
N ALA A 29 -0.62 -14.77 -5.83
CA ALA A 29 -1.43 -15.99 -5.74
C ALA A 29 -0.89 -16.93 -4.65
N VAL A 30 0.41 -17.23 -4.67
CA VAL A 30 1.07 -18.09 -3.67
C VAL A 30 0.96 -17.48 -2.27
N SER A 31 1.21 -16.17 -2.13
CA SER A 31 1.10 -15.51 -0.84
C SER A 31 -0.34 -15.51 -0.30
N ARG A 32 -1.36 -15.48 -1.16
CA ARG A 32 -2.76 -15.60 -0.74
C ARG A 32 -3.08 -17.00 -0.23
N GLU A 33 -2.62 -18.03 -0.94
CA GLU A 33 -2.77 -19.43 -0.52
C GLU A 33 -2.12 -19.66 0.86
N GLU A 34 -0.94 -19.07 1.10
CA GLU A 34 -0.25 -19.15 2.41
C GLU A 34 -1.00 -18.40 3.53
N LEU A 35 -1.71 -17.31 3.21
CA LEU A 35 -2.54 -16.60 4.19
C LEU A 35 -3.80 -17.41 4.54
N GLU A 36 -4.43 -18.07 3.57
CA GLU A 36 -5.63 -18.87 3.76
C GLU A 36 -5.34 -20.19 4.49
N GLU A 37 -4.25 -20.87 4.13
CA GLU A 37 -3.84 -22.16 4.70
C GLU A 37 -2.31 -22.18 4.96
N PRO A 38 -1.82 -21.62 6.07
CA PRO A 38 -0.40 -21.55 6.34
C PRO A 38 0.23 -22.93 6.45
N ILE A 39 1.12 -23.27 5.52
CA ILE A 39 1.88 -24.54 5.52
C ILE A 39 2.99 -24.47 6.57
N PHE A 40 3.63 -23.30 6.70
CA PHE A 40 4.70 -23.05 7.66
C PHE A 40 4.48 -21.73 8.38
N ALA A 41 4.50 -21.77 9.72
CA ALA A 41 4.33 -20.56 10.53
C ALA A 41 5.41 -19.51 10.21
N GLY A 42 4.99 -18.30 9.89
CA GLY A 42 5.83 -17.14 9.54
C GLY A 42 6.24 -17.05 8.06
N LEU A 43 5.86 -18.00 7.19
CA LEU A 43 6.15 -17.92 5.75
C LEU A 43 5.30 -16.83 5.08
N GLU A 44 4.09 -16.61 5.56
CA GLU A 44 3.17 -15.58 5.10
C GLU A 44 3.79 -14.18 5.10
N LEU A 45 4.53 -13.82 6.13
CA LEU A 45 5.25 -12.54 6.20
C LEU A 45 6.46 -12.50 5.26
N ILE A 46 7.16 -13.62 5.08
CA ILE A 46 8.31 -13.71 4.18
C ILE A 46 7.86 -13.47 2.74
N LEU A 47 6.76 -14.08 2.30
CA LEU A 47 6.23 -13.90 0.95
C LEU A 47 5.75 -12.46 0.72
N LEU A 48 5.06 -11.87 1.70
CA LEU A 48 4.67 -10.46 1.66
C LEU A 48 5.89 -9.54 1.56
N GLN A 49 6.97 -9.80 2.32
CA GLN A 49 8.22 -9.04 2.26
C GLN A 49 8.84 -9.11 0.87
N ARG A 50 8.97 -10.31 0.31
CA ARG A 50 9.52 -10.52 -1.03
C ARG A 50 8.69 -9.85 -2.13
N LEU A 51 7.37 -9.86 -1.98
CA LEU A 51 6.47 -9.14 -2.89
C LEU A 51 6.76 -7.63 -2.85
N VAL A 52 6.82 -7.04 -1.66
CA VAL A 52 7.10 -5.62 -1.47
C VAL A 52 8.46 -5.23 -2.02
N GLU A 53 9.51 -6.01 -1.75
CA GLU A 53 10.86 -5.80 -2.31
C GLU A 53 10.82 -5.82 -3.85
N THR A 54 10.11 -6.80 -4.44
CA THR A 54 9.95 -6.90 -5.89
C THR A 54 9.26 -5.67 -6.47
N VAL A 55 8.20 -5.18 -5.82
CA VAL A 55 7.50 -3.96 -6.22
C VAL A 55 8.44 -2.77 -6.16
N HIS A 56 9.23 -2.62 -5.09
CA HIS A 56 10.20 -1.52 -4.93
C HIS A 56 11.23 -1.49 -6.07
N HIS A 57 11.77 -2.65 -6.50
CA HIS A 57 12.69 -2.73 -7.63
C HIS A 57 12.05 -2.34 -8.98
N ASN A 58 10.72 -2.28 -9.05
CA ASN A 58 9.96 -2.05 -10.27
C ASN A 58 9.12 -0.74 -10.27
N LEU A 59 9.32 0.15 -9.28
CA LEU A 59 8.58 1.42 -9.18
C LEU A 59 8.77 2.34 -10.39
N ASN A 60 9.94 2.30 -11.04
CA ASN A 60 10.30 3.15 -12.17
C ASN A 60 9.88 2.59 -13.54
N ARG A 61 9.00 1.58 -13.56
CA ARG A 61 8.48 1.02 -14.81
C ARG A 61 7.57 2.00 -15.53
N ILE A 62 7.48 1.87 -16.85
CA ILE A 62 6.53 2.64 -17.66
C ILE A 62 5.09 2.44 -17.16
N ARG A 63 4.26 3.46 -17.33
CA ARG A 63 2.87 3.52 -16.84
C ARG A 63 2.07 2.23 -17.03
N MET A 64 2.10 1.64 -18.23
CA MET A 64 1.30 0.45 -18.54
C MET A 64 1.73 -0.77 -17.72
N VAL A 65 3.02 -0.95 -17.50
CA VAL A 65 3.56 -2.04 -16.69
C VAL A 65 3.26 -1.78 -15.22
N TRP A 66 3.52 -0.56 -14.76
CA TRP A 66 3.24 -0.15 -13.40
C TRP A 66 1.77 -0.35 -13.02
N SER A 67 0.82 0.11 -13.85
CA SER A 67 -0.61 0.00 -13.54
C SER A 67 -1.07 -1.45 -13.37
N ARG A 68 -0.55 -2.38 -14.17
CA ARG A 68 -0.86 -3.81 -14.04
C ARG A 68 -0.23 -4.43 -12.80
N LEU A 69 1.03 -4.12 -12.55
CA LEU A 69 1.76 -4.57 -11.36
C LEU A 69 1.06 -4.07 -10.10
N TRP A 70 0.71 -2.78 -10.06
CA TRP A 70 0.01 -2.17 -8.94
C TRP A 70 -1.39 -2.77 -8.72
N ALA A 71 -2.13 -3.04 -9.78
CA ALA A 71 -3.45 -3.66 -9.66
C ALA A 71 -3.38 -5.03 -8.96
N ALA A 72 -2.43 -5.89 -9.32
CA ALA A 72 -2.24 -7.18 -8.66
C ALA A 72 -1.79 -7.01 -7.20
N THR A 73 -0.75 -6.19 -6.97
CA THR A 73 -0.17 -5.96 -5.65
C THR A 73 -1.15 -5.33 -4.68
N SER A 74 -1.84 -4.25 -5.10
CA SER A 74 -2.77 -3.53 -4.23
C SER A 74 -3.97 -4.39 -3.83
N THR A 75 -4.49 -5.20 -4.75
CA THR A 75 -5.58 -6.14 -4.44
C THR A 75 -5.15 -7.15 -3.39
N HIS A 76 -3.94 -7.69 -3.52
CA HIS A 76 -3.42 -8.64 -2.54
C HIS A 76 -3.16 -7.99 -1.18
N LEU A 77 -2.53 -6.80 -1.15
CA LEU A 77 -2.29 -6.06 0.09
C LEU A 77 -3.59 -5.59 0.78
N ILE A 78 -4.66 -5.32 0.02
CA ILE A 78 -5.98 -5.05 0.62
C ILE A 78 -6.50 -6.31 1.32
N GLY A 79 -6.44 -7.48 0.69
CA GLY A 79 -6.83 -8.74 1.32
C GLY A 79 -6.03 -9.00 2.60
N ALA A 80 -4.70 -8.97 2.50
CA ALA A 80 -3.81 -9.17 3.64
C ALA A 80 -4.01 -8.11 4.77
N GLY A 81 -4.40 -6.89 4.40
CA GLY A 81 -4.73 -5.82 5.35
C GLY A 81 -6.07 -6.01 6.07
N CYS A 82 -6.87 -7.00 5.64
CA CYS A 82 -8.15 -7.35 6.25
C CYS A 82 -8.14 -8.74 6.90
N GLU A 83 -6.97 -9.38 7.02
CA GLU A 83 -6.83 -10.65 7.73
C GLU A 83 -7.09 -10.51 9.23
N ASP A 84 -7.53 -11.61 9.86
CA ASP A 84 -7.77 -11.66 11.30
C ASP A 84 -6.47 -11.48 12.12
N SER A 85 -5.32 -11.81 11.54
CA SER A 85 -4.02 -11.57 12.11
C SER A 85 -3.66 -10.09 12.05
N VAL A 86 -3.68 -9.43 13.20
CA VAL A 86 -3.29 -8.02 13.34
C VAL A 86 -1.86 -7.76 12.83
N GLU A 87 -0.95 -8.72 13.02
CA GLU A 87 0.43 -8.60 12.55
C GLU A 87 0.50 -8.56 11.02
N ILE A 88 -0.20 -9.44 10.33
CA ILE A 88 -0.27 -9.48 8.86
C ILE A 88 -0.95 -8.20 8.33
N ALA A 89 -2.06 -7.81 8.93
CA ALA A 89 -2.80 -6.61 8.54
C ALA A 89 -1.94 -5.34 8.69
N MET A 90 -1.26 -5.17 9.82
CA MET A 90 -0.36 -4.03 10.05
C MET A 90 0.84 -4.03 9.11
N TYR A 91 1.45 -5.21 8.86
CA TYR A 91 2.54 -5.32 7.90
C TYR A 91 2.10 -4.88 6.50
N SER A 92 0.92 -5.33 6.06
CA SER A 92 0.37 -4.97 4.76
C SER A 92 0.14 -3.45 4.61
N ILE A 93 -0.41 -2.81 5.65
CA ILE A 93 -0.64 -1.36 5.67
C ILE A 93 0.69 -0.59 5.67
N ASP A 94 1.68 -1.06 6.43
CA ASP A 94 3.01 -0.44 6.44
C ASP A 94 3.72 -0.59 5.09
N ALA A 95 3.59 -1.74 4.45
CA ALA A 95 4.07 -1.97 3.09
C ALA A 95 3.45 -0.99 2.08
N LEU A 96 2.12 -0.77 2.15
CA LEU A 96 1.44 0.24 1.34
C LEU A 96 2.01 1.63 1.61
N ARG A 97 2.22 2.01 2.87
CA ARG A 97 2.81 3.30 3.25
C ARG A 97 4.20 3.46 2.62
N HIS A 98 5.07 2.47 2.74
CA HIS A 98 6.43 2.53 2.17
C HIS A 98 6.41 2.69 0.64
N ILE A 99 5.54 1.95 -0.06
CA ILE A 99 5.40 2.09 -1.51
C ILE A 99 4.92 3.49 -1.88
N VAL A 100 3.91 4.01 -1.18
CA VAL A 100 3.38 5.37 -1.40
C VAL A 100 4.44 6.43 -1.16
N PHE A 101 5.23 6.33 -0.08
CA PHE A 101 6.33 7.27 0.20
C PHE A 101 7.30 7.33 -0.98
N LYS A 102 7.71 6.18 -1.51
CA LYS A 102 8.61 6.12 -2.67
C LYS A 102 7.96 6.68 -3.94
N LEU A 103 6.70 6.40 -4.18
CA LEU A 103 5.97 6.95 -5.34
C LEU A 103 5.85 8.47 -5.26
N LEU A 104 5.64 9.04 -4.08
CA LEU A 104 5.51 10.48 -3.87
C LEU A 104 6.85 11.24 -3.97
N GLU A 105 7.99 10.55 -4.05
CA GLU A 105 9.27 11.15 -4.44
C GLU A 105 9.26 11.60 -5.91
N HIS A 106 8.39 11.00 -6.74
CA HIS A 106 8.22 11.35 -8.15
C HIS A 106 7.13 12.39 -8.35
N GLN A 107 7.34 13.29 -9.31
CA GLN A 107 6.33 14.26 -9.69
C GLN A 107 5.19 13.58 -10.47
N GLU A 108 3.94 13.88 -10.11
CA GLU A 108 2.79 13.35 -10.81
C GLU A 108 2.65 13.99 -12.19
N LEU A 109 2.43 13.15 -13.19
CA LEU A 109 2.18 13.61 -14.56
C LEU A 109 0.72 14.01 -14.71
N SER A 110 0.44 15.10 -15.46
CA SER A 110 -0.91 15.63 -15.66
C SER A 110 -1.95 14.60 -16.15
N ASN A 111 -1.49 13.60 -16.90
CA ASN A 111 -2.34 12.57 -17.50
C ASN A 111 -2.30 11.21 -16.77
N PHE A 112 -1.65 11.14 -15.60
CA PHE A 112 -1.51 9.89 -14.85
C PHE A 112 -1.60 10.13 -13.35
N LYS A 113 -2.79 9.94 -12.81
CA LYS A 113 -3.13 10.13 -11.40
C LYS A 113 -2.66 8.94 -10.54
N PHE A 114 -1.36 8.66 -10.54
CA PHE A 114 -0.82 7.51 -9.82
C PHE A 114 -0.93 7.65 -8.29
N GLN A 115 -0.94 8.87 -7.77
CA GLN A 115 -1.10 9.11 -6.34
C GLN A 115 -2.48 8.68 -5.86
N GLU A 116 -3.54 9.01 -6.63
CA GLU A 116 -4.90 8.57 -6.32
C GLU A 116 -4.97 7.04 -6.27
N GLU A 117 -4.41 6.35 -7.29
CA GLU A 117 -4.41 4.89 -7.35
C GLU A 117 -3.59 4.26 -6.22
N ALA A 118 -2.42 4.84 -5.89
CA ALA A 118 -1.54 4.33 -4.84
C ALA A 118 -2.16 4.43 -3.44
N LEU A 119 -2.98 5.44 -3.18
CA LEU A 119 -3.59 5.70 -1.89
C LEU A 119 -4.98 5.06 -1.70
N LYS A 120 -5.64 4.61 -2.78
CA LYS A 120 -6.95 3.93 -2.70
C LYS A 120 -7.00 2.72 -1.76
N PRO A 121 -5.96 1.87 -1.69
CA PRO A 121 -5.96 0.70 -0.82
C PRO A 121 -6.24 1.01 0.65
N PHE A 122 -5.74 2.10 1.18
CA PHE A 122 -6.01 2.50 2.57
C PHE A 122 -7.51 2.66 2.85
N ALA A 123 -8.22 3.36 1.95
CA ALA A 123 -9.66 3.53 2.08
C ALA A 123 -10.42 2.21 1.88
N ALA A 124 -9.90 1.28 1.09
CA ALA A 124 -10.49 -0.04 0.90
C ALA A 124 -10.36 -0.88 2.18
N ILE A 125 -9.16 -0.94 2.78
CA ILE A 125 -8.92 -1.64 4.04
C ILE A 125 -9.81 -1.05 5.15
N MET A 126 -9.83 0.28 5.31
CA MET A 126 -10.66 0.94 6.33
C MET A 126 -12.18 0.73 6.15
N ARG A 127 -12.65 0.28 4.98
CA ARG A 127 -14.06 -0.07 4.75
C ARG A 127 -14.37 -1.52 5.02
N GLN A 128 -13.40 -2.41 4.79
CA GLN A 128 -13.58 -3.86 4.80
C GLN A 128 -13.17 -4.48 6.13
N CYS A 129 -12.16 -3.92 6.77
CA CYS A 129 -11.67 -4.41 8.05
C CYS A 129 -12.48 -3.80 9.20
N GLU A 130 -12.89 -4.63 10.16
CA GLU A 130 -13.64 -4.20 11.35
C GLU A 130 -12.74 -3.94 12.57
N LEU A 131 -11.44 -4.26 12.48
CA LEU A 131 -10.50 -4.14 13.58
C LEU A 131 -10.13 -2.67 13.82
N ASN A 132 -10.48 -2.11 14.98
CA ASN A 132 -10.14 -0.72 15.33
C ASN A 132 -8.64 -0.44 15.29
N GLN A 133 -7.79 -1.39 15.70
CA GLN A 133 -6.34 -1.25 15.64
C GLN A 133 -5.83 -1.02 14.21
N VAL A 134 -6.44 -1.70 13.24
CA VAL A 134 -6.14 -1.53 11.81
C VAL A 134 -6.56 -0.13 11.33
N HIS A 135 -7.72 0.37 11.76
CA HIS A 135 -8.16 1.73 11.44
C HIS A 135 -7.23 2.79 12.01
N VAL A 136 -6.85 2.65 13.29
CA VAL A 136 -5.88 3.55 13.94
C VAL A 136 -4.57 3.57 13.15
N PHE A 137 -4.03 2.41 12.84
CA PHE A 137 -2.75 2.32 12.14
C PHE A 137 -2.84 2.86 10.70
N ALA A 138 -3.89 2.53 9.97
CA ALA A 138 -4.10 3.02 8.60
C ALA A 138 -4.19 4.55 8.54
N ILE A 139 -4.98 5.18 9.43
CA ILE A 139 -5.11 6.64 9.44
C ILE A 139 -3.82 7.34 9.91
N GLN A 140 -3.05 6.72 10.82
CA GLN A 140 -1.74 7.22 11.21
C GLN A 140 -0.73 7.15 10.05
N CYS A 141 -0.74 6.09 9.25
CA CYS A 141 0.07 6.00 8.03
C CYS A 141 -0.29 7.11 7.05
N ILE A 142 -1.57 7.40 6.84
CA ILE A 142 -2.03 8.51 5.99
C ILE A 142 -1.58 9.87 6.57
N LEU A 143 -1.66 10.07 7.88
CA LEU A 143 -1.17 11.29 8.53
C LEU A 143 0.34 11.49 8.30
N GLN A 144 1.13 10.42 8.38
CA GLN A 144 2.57 10.46 8.07
C GLN A 144 2.82 10.84 6.60
N VAL A 145 2.06 10.24 5.65
CA VAL A 145 2.14 10.60 4.22
C VAL A 145 1.86 12.08 4.02
N VAL A 146 0.80 12.60 4.60
CA VAL A 146 0.44 14.03 4.51
C VAL A 146 1.52 14.90 5.13
N SER A 147 2.01 14.56 6.31
CA SER A 147 3.03 15.35 7.01
C SER A 147 4.35 15.42 6.22
N ALA A 148 4.73 14.34 5.55
CA ALA A 148 6.00 14.28 4.81
C ALA A 148 5.90 14.85 3.39
N HIS A 149 4.75 14.73 2.72
CA HIS A 149 4.63 14.99 1.27
C HIS A 149 3.54 16.00 0.92
N ASN A 150 3.01 16.77 1.87
CA ASN A 150 1.89 17.69 1.66
C ASN A 150 2.04 18.54 0.39
N ALA A 151 3.21 19.19 0.21
CA ALA A 151 3.49 20.05 -0.95
C ALA A 151 3.52 19.31 -2.30
N ARG A 152 3.63 17.98 -2.31
CA ARG A 152 3.69 17.14 -3.52
C ARG A 152 2.39 16.43 -3.83
N LEU A 153 1.45 16.43 -2.86
CA LEU A 153 0.16 15.78 -3.04
C LEU A 153 -0.71 16.57 -4.03
N GLN A 154 -1.19 15.87 -5.06
CA GLN A 154 -2.10 16.37 -6.09
C GLN A 154 -3.37 15.51 -6.14
N SER A 155 -3.42 14.53 -7.04
CA SER A 155 -4.57 13.62 -7.14
C SER A 155 -4.77 12.76 -5.88
N GLY A 156 -3.72 12.54 -5.11
CA GLY A 156 -3.73 11.77 -3.86
C GLY A 156 -4.69 12.31 -2.80
N TRP A 157 -4.95 13.61 -2.80
CA TRP A 157 -5.91 14.23 -1.87
C TRP A 157 -7.29 13.59 -1.91
N ARG A 158 -7.74 13.15 -3.09
CA ARG A 158 -9.04 12.49 -3.22
C ARG A 158 -9.15 11.21 -2.40
N SER A 159 -8.13 10.36 -2.44
CA SER A 159 -8.07 9.12 -1.66
C SER A 159 -7.87 9.41 -0.17
N ILE A 160 -7.03 10.38 0.18
CA ILE A 160 -6.80 10.82 1.57
C ILE A 160 -8.11 11.31 2.19
N LEU A 161 -8.85 12.20 1.53
CA LEU A 161 -10.14 12.69 2.02
C LEU A 161 -11.19 11.59 2.13
N CYS A 162 -11.09 10.54 1.29
CA CYS A 162 -11.93 9.35 1.44
C CYS A 162 -11.61 8.61 2.75
N CYS A 163 -10.33 8.43 3.11
CA CYS A 163 -9.92 7.85 4.38
C CYS A 163 -10.39 8.71 5.57
N VAL A 164 -10.21 10.02 5.49
CA VAL A 164 -10.68 10.98 6.51
C VAL A 164 -12.19 10.84 6.71
N LYS A 165 -12.98 10.77 5.63
CA LYS A 165 -14.44 10.60 5.72
C LYS A 165 -14.84 9.32 6.44
N ILE A 166 -14.11 8.22 6.25
CA ILE A 166 -14.33 6.96 6.95
C ILE A 166 -13.95 7.12 8.43
N ALA A 167 -12.77 7.67 8.69
CA ALA A 167 -12.22 7.87 10.02
C ALA A 167 -13.11 8.76 10.91
N LEU A 168 -13.71 9.82 10.37
CA LEU A 168 -14.63 10.70 11.12
C LEU A 168 -15.95 10.04 11.53
N ARG A 169 -16.24 8.84 11.03
CA ARG A 169 -17.40 8.03 11.41
C ARG A 169 -17.04 6.89 12.36
N ASN A 170 -15.77 6.76 12.72
CA ASN A 170 -15.28 5.74 13.62
C ASN A 170 -15.60 6.12 15.08
N GLU A 171 -15.83 5.13 15.94
CA GLU A 171 -16.11 5.33 17.36
C GLU A 171 -14.83 5.57 18.19
N ALA A 172 -13.66 5.15 17.68
CA ALA A 172 -12.38 5.32 18.35
C ALA A 172 -11.88 6.78 18.24
N VAL A 173 -11.67 7.41 19.39
CA VAL A 173 -11.23 8.82 19.48
C VAL A 173 -9.90 9.04 18.75
N GLU A 174 -8.96 8.11 18.85
CA GLU A 174 -7.65 8.21 18.20
C GLU A 174 -7.76 8.27 16.66
N VAL A 175 -8.74 7.55 16.09
CA VAL A 175 -9.00 7.55 14.63
C VAL A 175 -9.56 8.91 14.20
N VAL A 176 -10.49 9.46 14.98
CA VAL A 176 -11.11 10.75 14.70
C VAL A 176 -10.08 11.88 14.86
N ASP A 177 -9.26 11.85 15.91
CA ASP A 177 -8.24 12.86 16.15
C ASP A 177 -7.18 12.90 15.04
N ALA A 178 -6.72 11.74 14.59
CA ALA A 178 -5.79 11.66 13.45
C ALA A 178 -6.41 12.24 12.17
N ALA A 179 -7.69 11.96 11.91
CA ALA A 179 -8.42 12.53 10.77
C ALA A 179 -8.53 14.07 10.85
N LEU A 180 -8.80 14.61 12.04
CA LEU A 180 -8.83 16.06 12.26
C LEU A 180 -7.46 16.70 12.08
N HIS A 181 -6.39 16.02 12.47
CA HIS A 181 -5.01 16.46 12.21
C HIS A 181 -4.71 16.56 10.72
N ILE A 182 -5.13 15.57 9.92
CA ILE A 182 -4.98 15.60 8.45
C ILE A 182 -5.72 16.81 7.87
N LEU A 183 -6.94 17.06 8.30
CA LEU A 183 -7.73 18.23 7.85
C LEU A 183 -7.05 19.56 8.19
N LYS A 184 -6.48 19.70 9.38
CA LYS A 184 -5.73 20.90 9.77
C LYS A 184 -4.51 21.13 8.89
N GLN A 185 -3.74 20.07 8.58
CA GLN A 185 -2.58 20.17 7.70
C GLN A 185 -2.97 20.49 6.25
N SER A 186 -4.08 19.92 5.75
CA SER A 186 -4.57 20.25 4.41
C SER A 186 -5.01 21.70 4.27
N TRP A 187 -5.65 22.24 5.32
CA TRP A 187 -6.11 23.63 5.36
C TRP A 187 -4.96 24.64 5.31
N SER A 188 -3.85 24.36 5.99
CA SER A 188 -2.68 25.25 5.98
C SER A 188 -1.95 25.32 4.63
N CYS A 189 -2.27 24.48 3.67
CA CYS A 189 -1.71 24.50 2.31
C CYS A 189 -2.64 25.14 1.27
N LEU A 190 -3.89 25.40 1.64
CA LEU A 190 -4.88 26.06 0.76
C LEU A 190 -4.95 27.57 0.97
N LEU A 191 -4.23 28.10 1.99
CA LEU A 191 -4.06 29.51 2.30
C LEU A 191 -2.66 29.99 1.91
#